data_338c73a5b85c8389a98974cfe7ab2377
#
_entry.id   338c73a5b85c8389a98974cfe7ab2377
#
_cell.length_a   1.000
_cell.length_b   1.000
_cell.length_c   1.000
_cell.angle_alpha   90.00
_cell.angle_beta   90.00
_cell.angle_gamma   90.00
#
_symmetry.space_group_name_H-M   'P 1'
#
loop_
_entity.id
_entity.type
_entity.pdbx_description
1 polymer ?
#
loop_
_entity_poly.entity_id
_entity_poly.type
_entity_poly.pdbx_seq_one_letter_code
_entity_poly.pdbx_strand_id
1 'polypeptide(L)'
;MERISYSAKDGQYLRWDWRCPKIIAAAEAREKTGRKPFVVKLDKGQLPSLKEVLTEELSGVIKDIEYLNNNPSGFDTQCKFIEGSALFELPKIADGTVSAVISSPPYCNRYDYTRTYAMELAYLGMSEAGVRKLRQDLLSCTVENKSKIEQLQDYYKQIGQQERYERTMNIVDENAALQEINNALKNRNENGEINNKGVLKMVEGYFTELTFLFSELYRVCKTGAYVAFVNDNVRYAGEVIPVDFLTTNLAEQIGFTPVKIYTLKQQKGNSSQQMKKYGRVALRKSITIWKK
;
A
#
# COMPACT_ATOMS: atom_id res chain seq x y z
N MET A 1 19.46 1.11 -9.44
CA MET A 1 19.86 -0.25 -8.94
C MET A 1 19.40 -1.37 -9.88
N GLU A 2 18.16 -1.44 -10.30
CA GLU A 2 17.67 -2.53 -11.16
C GLU A 2 18.39 -2.64 -12.49
N ARG A 3 18.73 -1.51 -13.13
CA ARG A 3 19.36 -1.48 -14.46
C ARG A 3 20.78 -2.08 -14.47
N ILE A 4 21.48 -2.05 -13.33
CA ILE A 4 22.86 -2.52 -13.19
C ILE A 4 22.98 -3.84 -12.41
N SER A 5 21.89 -4.52 -12.14
CA SER A 5 21.87 -5.77 -11.37
C SER A 5 21.07 -6.86 -12.10
N TYR A 6 21.27 -8.11 -11.69
CA TYR A 6 20.53 -9.26 -12.19
C TYR A 6 19.08 -9.34 -11.68
N SER A 7 18.53 -8.25 -11.16
CA SER A 7 17.15 -8.19 -10.71
C SER A 7 16.34 -7.19 -11.52
N ALA A 8 15.05 -7.40 -11.62
CA ALA A 8 14.09 -6.46 -12.17
C ALA A 8 12.78 -6.52 -11.40
N LYS A 9 12.07 -5.40 -11.33
CA LYS A 9 10.71 -5.37 -10.81
C LYS A 9 9.74 -5.84 -11.91
N ASP A 10 8.94 -6.84 -11.58
CA ASP A 10 7.86 -7.31 -12.44
C ASP A 10 6.58 -7.43 -11.60
N GLY A 11 5.77 -6.42 -11.62
CA GLY A 11 4.60 -6.33 -10.77
C GLY A 11 4.99 -6.18 -9.29
N GLN A 12 4.57 -7.13 -8.45
CA GLN A 12 4.74 -7.04 -6.99
C GLN A 12 6.08 -7.57 -6.45
N TYR A 13 6.86 -8.27 -7.26
CA TYR A 13 8.04 -8.98 -6.77
C TYR A 13 9.24 -8.76 -7.63
N LEU A 14 10.41 -8.71 -7.00
CA LEU A 14 11.69 -8.77 -7.68
C LEU A 14 11.81 -10.11 -8.40
N ARG A 15 12.17 -10.05 -9.68
CA ARG A 15 12.55 -11.19 -10.49
C ARG A 15 14.05 -11.15 -10.72
N TRP A 16 14.63 -12.34 -10.76
CA TRP A 16 16.05 -12.50 -11.00
C TRP A 16 16.29 -12.93 -12.45
N ASP A 17 17.30 -12.36 -13.05
CA ASP A 17 17.85 -12.86 -14.31
C ASP A 17 18.38 -14.30 -14.10
N TRP A 18 18.24 -15.14 -15.12
CA TRP A 18 18.66 -16.52 -15.07
C TRP A 18 20.16 -16.70 -14.79
N ARG A 19 20.98 -15.70 -15.09
CA ARG A 19 22.42 -15.66 -14.80
C ARG A 19 22.75 -15.32 -13.35
N CYS A 20 21.79 -14.95 -12.55
CA CYS A 20 22.00 -14.67 -11.14
C CYS A 20 22.53 -15.91 -10.42
N PRO A 21 23.65 -15.86 -9.66
CA PRO A 21 24.20 -17.00 -8.98
C PRO A 21 23.21 -17.75 -8.08
N LYS A 22 22.29 -17.05 -7.43
CA LYS A 22 21.22 -17.66 -6.61
C LYS A 22 20.25 -18.50 -7.45
N ILE A 23 19.94 -18.07 -8.66
CA ILE A 23 19.06 -18.83 -9.56
C ILE A 23 19.77 -20.07 -10.09
N ILE A 24 21.05 -19.94 -10.44
CA ILE A 24 21.88 -21.07 -10.89
C ILE A 24 21.97 -22.10 -9.76
N ALA A 25 22.35 -21.71 -8.55
CA ALA A 25 22.45 -22.59 -7.39
C ALA A 25 21.11 -23.28 -7.04
N ALA A 26 20.00 -22.55 -7.14
CA ALA A 26 18.67 -23.10 -6.91
C ALA A 26 18.26 -24.11 -8.00
N ALA A 27 18.63 -23.87 -9.26
CA ALA A 27 18.38 -24.79 -10.37
C ALA A 27 19.18 -26.09 -10.20
N GLU A 28 20.48 -25.98 -9.87
CA GLU A 28 21.36 -27.15 -9.58
C GLU A 28 20.86 -27.96 -8.37
N ALA A 29 20.43 -27.31 -7.30
CA ALA A 29 19.88 -28.01 -6.13
C ALA A 29 18.60 -28.79 -6.47
N ARG A 30 17.75 -28.25 -7.34
CA ARG A 30 16.54 -28.96 -7.82
C ARG A 30 16.90 -30.16 -8.69
N GLU A 31 17.85 -30.00 -9.59
CA GLU A 31 18.31 -31.08 -10.46
C GLU A 31 18.89 -32.25 -9.65
N LYS A 32 19.72 -31.95 -8.64
CA LYS A 32 20.25 -32.97 -7.71
C LYS A 32 19.17 -33.75 -6.96
N THR A 33 17.98 -33.17 -6.81
CA THR A 33 16.81 -33.83 -6.18
C THR A 33 15.86 -34.47 -7.18
N GLY A 34 16.24 -34.58 -8.46
CA GLY A 34 15.41 -35.14 -9.55
C GLY A 34 14.22 -34.29 -9.94
N ARG A 35 14.16 -33.04 -9.49
CA ARG A 35 13.10 -32.10 -9.86
C ARG A 35 13.52 -31.28 -11.07
N LYS A 36 12.59 -31.10 -12.03
CA LYS A 36 12.85 -30.22 -13.19
C LYS A 36 13.25 -28.82 -12.74
N PRO A 37 14.35 -28.24 -13.26
CA PRO A 37 14.70 -26.84 -12.99
C PRO A 37 13.55 -25.94 -13.48
N PHE A 38 13.30 -24.85 -12.78
CA PHE A 38 12.34 -23.86 -13.25
C PHE A 38 13.03 -22.95 -14.27
N VAL A 39 12.32 -22.61 -15.33
CA VAL A 39 12.81 -21.69 -16.35
C VAL A 39 12.55 -20.26 -15.86
N VAL A 40 13.62 -19.50 -15.63
CA VAL A 40 13.50 -18.06 -15.39
C VAL A 40 13.40 -17.39 -16.76
N LYS A 41 12.26 -16.75 -17.02
CA LYS A 41 11.99 -16.10 -18.31
C LYS A 41 12.66 -14.74 -18.48
N LEU A 42 13.22 -14.19 -17.40
CA LEU A 42 13.85 -12.88 -17.43
C LEU A 42 15.28 -13.01 -17.90
N ASP A 43 15.60 -12.41 -19.04
CA ASP A 43 16.92 -12.15 -19.53
C ASP A 43 17.08 -10.64 -19.77
N LYS A 44 18.03 -10.02 -19.09
CA LYS A 44 18.28 -8.58 -19.17
C LYS A 44 19.32 -8.20 -20.22
N GLY A 45 19.82 -9.18 -20.97
CA GLY A 45 20.92 -8.95 -21.90
C GLY A 45 22.20 -8.52 -21.17
N GLN A 46 23.06 -7.76 -21.84
CA GLN A 46 24.26 -7.18 -21.21
C GLN A 46 23.86 -6.07 -20.27
N LEU A 47 24.36 -6.13 -19.02
CA LEU A 47 24.11 -5.09 -18.04
C LEU A 47 24.98 -3.87 -18.35
N PRO A 48 24.40 -2.65 -18.37
CA PRO A 48 25.17 -1.43 -18.49
C PRO A 48 26.03 -1.20 -17.24
N SER A 49 27.10 -0.43 -17.38
CA SER A 49 27.92 -0.03 -16.26
C SER A 49 27.18 0.97 -15.35
N LEU A 50 27.57 1.03 -14.08
CA LEU A 50 27.06 2.02 -13.14
C LEU A 50 27.25 3.45 -13.67
N LYS A 51 28.41 3.73 -14.29
CA LYS A 51 28.73 5.05 -14.82
C LYS A 51 27.77 5.47 -15.93
N GLU A 52 27.49 4.59 -16.88
CA GLU A 52 26.56 4.88 -17.97
C GLU A 52 25.15 5.20 -17.44
N VAL A 53 24.62 4.33 -16.58
CA VAL A 53 23.28 4.52 -16.02
C VAL A 53 23.20 5.79 -15.17
N LEU A 54 24.21 6.04 -14.32
CA LEU A 54 24.24 7.23 -13.48
C LEU A 54 24.32 8.51 -14.31
N THR A 55 25.14 8.52 -15.37
CA THR A 55 25.27 9.68 -16.27
C THR A 55 23.94 9.96 -16.98
N GLU A 56 23.24 8.93 -17.44
CA GLU A 56 21.94 9.09 -18.10
C GLU A 56 20.88 9.65 -17.13
N GLU A 57 20.77 9.07 -15.92
CA GLU A 57 19.81 9.54 -14.91
C GLU A 57 20.09 10.98 -14.47
N LEU A 58 21.36 11.33 -14.20
CA LEU A 58 21.73 12.70 -13.84
C LEU A 58 21.45 13.69 -14.97
N SER A 59 21.68 13.30 -16.23
CA SER A 59 21.37 14.15 -17.38
C SER A 59 19.86 14.39 -17.51
N GLY A 60 19.03 13.40 -17.15
CA GLY A 60 17.57 13.56 -17.05
C GLY A 60 17.19 14.58 -15.99
N VAL A 61 17.71 14.42 -14.78
CA VAL A 61 17.45 15.33 -13.64
C VAL A 61 17.88 16.77 -13.96
N ILE A 62 19.05 16.95 -14.61
CA ILE A 62 19.51 18.29 -15.01
C ILE A 62 18.52 18.95 -15.98
N LYS A 63 18.06 18.22 -17.00
CA LYS A 63 17.04 18.73 -17.94
C LYS A 63 15.74 19.13 -17.26
N ASP A 64 15.29 18.33 -16.30
CA ASP A 64 14.08 18.63 -15.54
C ASP A 64 14.25 19.90 -14.70
N ILE A 65 15.42 20.08 -14.06
CA ILE A 65 15.75 21.29 -13.30
C ILE A 65 15.81 22.50 -14.22
N GLU A 66 16.48 22.38 -15.37
CA GLU A 66 16.56 23.46 -16.38
C GLU A 66 15.15 23.86 -16.88
N TYR A 67 14.29 22.84 -17.14
CA TYR A 67 12.91 23.10 -17.53
C TYR A 67 12.14 23.86 -16.45
N LEU A 68 12.24 23.44 -15.19
CA LEU A 68 11.55 24.10 -14.06
C LEU A 68 12.06 25.53 -13.85
N ASN A 69 13.36 25.77 -13.96
CA ASN A 69 13.95 27.10 -13.84
C ASN A 69 13.49 28.04 -14.96
N ASN A 70 13.33 27.52 -16.18
CA ASN A 70 12.86 28.29 -17.33
C ASN A 70 11.34 28.46 -17.36
N ASN A 71 10.61 27.66 -16.61
CA ASN A 71 9.15 27.70 -16.52
C ASN A 71 8.72 27.80 -15.04
N PRO A 72 9.02 28.90 -14.35
CA PRO A 72 8.65 29.05 -12.95
C PRO A 72 7.11 29.02 -12.82
N SER A 73 6.60 28.20 -11.90
CA SER A 73 5.18 28.05 -11.64
C SER A 73 4.50 29.31 -11.09
N GLY A 74 5.26 30.32 -10.73
CA GLY A 74 4.79 31.52 -10.04
C GLY A 74 4.38 31.30 -8.57
N PHE A 75 4.52 30.07 -8.07
CA PHE A 75 4.24 29.74 -6.67
C PHE A 75 5.55 29.50 -5.93
N ASP A 76 5.82 30.32 -4.95
CA ASP A 76 6.88 30.06 -3.95
C ASP A 76 6.31 29.10 -2.89
N THR A 77 6.37 27.81 -3.20
CA THR A 77 5.82 26.77 -2.33
C THR A 77 6.92 26.11 -1.54
N GLN A 78 6.88 26.26 -0.23
CA GLN A 78 7.75 25.52 0.67
C GLN A 78 7.24 24.08 0.85
N CYS A 79 8.04 23.10 0.44
CA CYS A 79 7.76 21.70 0.69
C CYS A 79 8.21 21.31 2.09
N LYS A 80 7.29 20.74 2.88
CA LYS A 80 7.61 20.15 4.18
C LYS A 80 7.48 18.63 4.07
N PHE A 81 8.57 17.92 4.31
CA PHE A 81 8.57 16.47 4.42
C PHE A 81 8.44 16.06 5.89
N ILE A 82 7.53 15.12 6.18
CA ILE A 82 7.35 14.52 7.50
C ILE A 82 7.61 13.02 7.37
N GLU A 83 8.69 12.56 8.00
CA GLU A 83 9.04 11.15 8.05
C GLU A 83 8.30 10.47 9.19
N GLY A 84 7.58 9.36 8.90
CA GLY A 84 6.88 8.58 9.89
C GLY A 84 5.62 7.90 9.36
N SER A 85 4.97 7.16 10.24
CA SER A 85 3.66 6.58 9.93
C SER A 85 2.57 7.65 10.05
N ALA A 86 1.75 7.76 9.01
CA ALA A 86 0.63 8.71 9.00
C ALA A 86 -0.32 8.52 10.18
N LEU A 87 -0.42 7.30 10.73
CA LEU A 87 -1.22 7.00 11.92
C LEU A 87 -0.76 7.79 13.17
N PHE A 88 0.52 8.13 13.25
CA PHE A 88 1.14 8.80 14.39
C PHE A 88 1.63 10.23 14.08
N GLU A 89 1.73 10.57 12.79
CA GLU A 89 2.16 11.90 12.36
C GLU A 89 0.98 12.86 12.10
N LEU A 90 -0.14 12.37 11.53
CA LEU A 90 -1.34 13.19 11.33
C LEU A 90 -1.90 13.79 12.62
N PRO A 91 -1.96 13.07 13.76
CA PRO A 91 -2.43 13.65 15.03
C PRO A 91 -1.64 14.85 15.51
N LYS A 92 -0.40 15.04 15.06
CA LYS A 92 0.47 16.18 15.41
C LYS A 92 0.21 17.43 14.56
N ILE A 93 -0.52 17.29 13.47
CA ILE A 93 -0.88 18.41 12.59
C ILE A 93 -2.04 19.18 13.21
N ALA A 94 -1.99 20.50 13.18
CA ALA A 94 -3.04 21.35 13.72
C ALA A 94 -4.37 21.22 12.96
N ASP A 95 -5.47 21.43 13.70
CA ASP A 95 -6.82 21.37 13.16
C ASP A 95 -7.05 22.42 12.06
N GLY A 96 -7.76 22.04 11.01
CA GLY A 96 -8.21 22.96 9.98
C GLY A 96 -7.10 23.68 9.20
N THR A 97 -5.93 23.05 9.05
CA THR A 97 -4.79 23.66 8.34
C THR A 97 -4.64 23.18 6.90
N VAL A 98 -5.20 22.00 6.56
CA VAL A 98 -5.03 21.35 5.26
C VAL A 98 -6.16 21.76 4.31
N SER A 99 -5.82 22.28 3.13
CA SER A 99 -6.79 22.75 2.13
C SER A 99 -7.22 21.68 1.13
N ALA A 100 -6.39 20.66 0.91
CA ALA A 100 -6.71 19.51 0.07
C ALA A 100 -5.80 18.32 0.42
N VAL A 101 -6.27 17.10 0.14
CA VAL A 101 -5.52 15.86 0.30
C VAL A 101 -5.58 15.05 -0.99
N ILE A 102 -4.43 14.58 -1.47
CA ILE A 102 -4.34 13.62 -2.56
C ILE A 102 -3.50 12.45 -2.06
N SER A 103 -4.07 11.26 -2.02
CA SER A 103 -3.40 10.08 -1.48
C SER A 103 -3.69 8.81 -2.27
N SER A 104 -2.67 7.96 -2.37
CA SER A 104 -2.78 6.58 -2.84
C SER A 104 -2.08 5.70 -1.81
N PRO A 105 -2.78 5.27 -0.75
CA PRO A 105 -2.19 4.46 0.31
C PRO A 105 -1.81 3.08 -0.20
N PRO A 106 -1.07 2.28 0.57
CA PRO A 106 -0.95 0.85 0.30
C PRO A 106 -2.32 0.20 0.14
N TYR A 107 -2.48 -0.66 -0.86
CA TYR A 107 -3.77 -1.30 -1.14
C TYR A 107 -3.93 -2.61 -0.36
N CYS A 108 -5.16 -2.97 -0.04
CA CYS A 108 -5.51 -4.21 0.67
C CYS A 108 -5.30 -5.47 -0.21
N ASN A 109 -4.21 -5.55 -0.95
CA ASN A 109 -3.95 -6.58 -1.96
C ASN A 109 -2.72 -7.45 -1.65
N ARG A 110 -2.22 -7.42 -0.44
CA ARG A 110 -1.01 -8.11 0.05
C ARG A 110 0.28 -7.63 -0.62
N TYR A 111 0.28 -6.40 -1.12
CA TYR A 111 1.48 -5.80 -1.71
C TYR A 111 2.46 -5.38 -0.62
N ASP A 112 3.60 -6.05 -0.55
CA ASP A 112 4.64 -5.75 0.42
C ASP A 112 5.68 -4.79 -0.18
N TYR A 113 5.56 -3.52 0.15
CA TYR A 113 6.47 -2.47 -0.31
C TYR A 113 7.91 -2.72 0.14
N THR A 114 8.13 -3.34 1.31
CA THR A 114 9.48 -3.64 1.78
C THR A 114 10.17 -4.71 0.93
N ARG A 115 9.42 -5.61 0.29
CA ARG A 115 9.96 -6.55 -0.70
C ARG A 115 10.18 -5.90 -2.05
N THR A 116 9.28 -5.03 -2.45
CA THR A 116 9.39 -4.31 -3.73
C THR A 116 10.63 -3.42 -3.75
N TYR A 117 10.90 -2.72 -2.66
CA TYR A 117 12.02 -1.82 -2.52
C TYR A 117 13.21 -2.41 -1.73
N ALA A 118 13.30 -3.75 -1.67
CA ALA A 118 14.33 -4.44 -0.89
C ALA A 118 15.77 -4.05 -1.30
N MET A 119 16.02 -3.79 -2.59
CA MET A 119 17.34 -3.39 -3.08
C MET A 119 17.67 -1.96 -2.65
N GLU A 120 16.72 -1.05 -2.78
CA GLU A 120 16.86 0.34 -2.38
C GLU A 120 17.07 0.44 -0.87
N LEU A 121 16.29 -0.29 -0.07
CA LEU A 121 16.44 -0.34 1.38
C LEU A 121 17.80 -0.89 1.80
N ALA A 122 18.27 -1.97 1.16
CA ALA A 122 19.60 -2.53 1.42
C ALA A 122 20.73 -1.56 1.01
N TYR A 123 20.59 -0.88 -0.13
CA TYR A 123 21.53 0.13 -0.60
C TYR A 123 21.65 1.32 0.37
N LEU A 124 20.52 1.72 0.96
CA LEU A 124 20.46 2.77 1.97
C LEU A 124 20.95 2.30 3.37
N GLY A 125 21.47 1.08 3.47
CA GLY A 125 22.06 0.55 4.70
C GLY A 125 21.03 0.02 5.71
N MET A 126 19.77 -0.17 5.31
CA MET A 126 18.75 -0.70 6.21
C MET A 126 19.03 -2.20 6.51
N SER A 127 19.11 -2.52 7.79
CA SER A 127 19.27 -3.90 8.24
C SER A 127 17.99 -4.73 8.04
N GLU A 128 18.11 -6.05 8.07
CA GLU A 128 16.94 -6.95 8.01
C GLU A 128 15.94 -6.68 9.15
N ALA A 129 16.42 -6.38 10.34
CA ALA A 129 15.58 -5.99 11.47
C ALA A 129 14.84 -4.66 11.20
N GLY A 130 15.53 -3.68 10.60
CA GLY A 130 14.95 -2.42 10.15
C GLY A 130 13.85 -2.63 9.11
N VAL A 131 14.07 -3.49 8.12
CA VAL A 131 13.06 -3.84 7.11
C VAL A 131 11.83 -4.49 7.75
N ARG A 132 12.02 -5.39 8.71
CA ARG A 132 10.91 -6.02 9.44
C ARG A 132 10.12 -5.00 10.26
N LYS A 133 10.81 -4.07 10.92
CA LYS A 133 10.17 -2.98 11.67
C LYS A 133 9.38 -2.07 10.71
N LEU A 134 10.00 -1.60 9.63
CA LEU A 134 9.35 -0.75 8.63
C LEU A 134 8.05 -1.39 8.10
N ARG A 135 8.05 -2.71 7.85
CA ARG A 135 6.83 -3.42 7.43
C ARG A 135 5.71 -3.32 8.45
N GLN A 136 6.03 -3.34 9.75
CA GLN A 136 5.02 -3.18 10.79
C GLN A 136 4.55 -1.73 10.94
N ASP A 137 5.43 -0.75 10.67
CA ASP A 137 5.09 0.68 10.75
C ASP A 137 4.21 1.15 9.58
N LEU A 138 4.30 0.49 8.42
CA LEU A 138 3.43 0.76 7.27
C LEU A 138 1.98 0.34 7.55
N LEU A 139 1.03 0.94 6.80
CA LEU A 139 -0.39 0.56 6.81
C LEU A 139 -0.54 -0.95 6.57
N SER A 140 -1.45 -1.59 7.32
CA SER A 140 -1.70 -3.03 7.24
C SER A 140 -2.24 -3.44 5.87
N CYS A 141 -1.35 -3.84 4.97
CA CYS A 141 -1.68 -4.27 3.60
C CYS A 141 -1.11 -5.65 3.26
N THR A 142 -0.38 -6.27 4.18
CA THR A 142 0.21 -7.61 4.02
C THR A 142 -0.22 -8.55 5.14
N VAL A 143 -0.17 -9.84 4.86
CA VAL A 143 -0.56 -10.89 5.83
C VAL A 143 0.43 -11.04 7.00
N GLU A 144 1.59 -10.42 6.91
CA GLU A 144 2.61 -10.36 7.96
C GLU A 144 2.42 -9.21 8.95
N ASN A 145 1.52 -8.27 8.65
CA ASN A 145 1.21 -7.17 9.58
C ASN A 145 0.54 -7.69 10.85
N LYS A 146 0.95 -7.15 11.98
CA LYS A 146 0.31 -7.35 13.27
C LYS A 146 -0.74 -6.27 13.50
N SER A 147 -1.73 -6.56 14.34
CA SER A 147 -2.69 -5.54 14.78
C SER A 147 -1.98 -4.38 15.44
N LYS A 148 -2.41 -3.15 15.14
CA LYS A 148 -1.93 -1.91 15.77
C LYS A 148 -2.95 -1.30 16.74
N ILE A 149 -4.03 -2.00 17.03
CA ILE A 149 -5.14 -1.49 17.87
C ILE A 149 -4.61 -1.08 19.25
N GLU A 150 -3.85 -1.95 19.92
CA GLU A 150 -3.26 -1.64 21.22
C GLU A 150 -2.30 -0.44 21.15
N GLN A 151 -1.44 -0.42 20.12
CA GLN A 151 -0.50 0.69 19.90
C GLN A 151 -1.22 2.02 19.64
N LEU A 152 -2.31 2.00 18.89
CA LEU A 152 -3.15 3.18 18.65
C LEU A 152 -3.83 3.62 19.94
N GLN A 153 -4.38 2.70 20.73
CA GLN A 153 -5.02 3.01 22.02
C GLN A 153 -4.04 3.69 22.98
N ASP A 154 -2.84 3.12 23.15
CA ASP A 154 -1.80 3.67 24.00
C ASP A 154 -1.36 5.06 23.51
N TYR A 155 -1.19 5.22 22.20
CA TYR A 155 -0.79 6.51 21.63
C TYR A 155 -1.86 7.59 21.86
N TYR A 156 -3.14 7.32 21.57
CA TYR A 156 -4.21 8.28 21.77
C TYR A 156 -4.42 8.62 23.25
N LYS A 157 -4.22 7.64 24.14
CA LYS A 157 -4.21 7.88 25.60
C LYS A 157 -3.04 8.79 25.99
N GLN A 158 -1.84 8.54 25.47
CA GLN A 158 -0.64 9.34 25.74
C GLN A 158 -0.79 10.81 25.32
N ILE A 159 -1.46 11.06 24.20
CA ILE A 159 -1.72 12.44 23.73
C ILE A 159 -3.00 13.05 24.31
N GLY A 160 -3.66 12.39 25.27
CA GLY A 160 -4.88 12.88 25.91
C GLY A 160 -6.12 12.89 25.01
N GLN A 161 -6.20 12.00 24.02
CA GLN A 161 -7.26 11.95 23.02
C GLN A 161 -8.02 10.61 23.03
N GLN A 162 -8.24 10.05 24.22
CA GLN A 162 -8.92 8.78 24.41
C GLN A 162 -10.34 8.77 23.78
N GLU A 163 -11.12 9.84 23.97
CA GLU A 163 -12.45 9.96 23.38
C GLU A 163 -12.43 9.89 21.83
N ARG A 164 -11.38 10.43 21.19
CA ARG A 164 -11.21 10.35 19.74
C ARG A 164 -10.95 8.92 19.30
N TYR A 165 -10.12 8.19 20.05
CA TYR A 165 -9.88 6.78 19.82
C TYR A 165 -11.19 5.98 19.89
N GLU A 166 -11.95 6.13 21.00
CA GLU A 166 -13.20 5.42 21.23
C GLU A 166 -14.25 5.70 20.15
N ARG A 167 -14.42 6.99 19.79
CA ARG A 167 -15.32 7.37 18.70
C ARG A 167 -14.92 6.73 17.36
N THR A 168 -13.61 6.67 17.07
CA THR A 168 -13.14 6.07 15.83
C THR A 168 -13.33 4.55 15.83
N MET A 169 -13.08 3.88 16.95
CA MET A 169 -13.35 2.45 17.10
C MET A 169 -14.84 2.12 16.98
N ASN A 170 -15.71 2.91 17.59
CA ASN A 170 -17.16 2.72 17.46
C ASN A 170 -17.61 2.77 15.99
N ILE A 171 -17.06 3.68 15.17
CA ILE A 171 -17.34 3.71 13.72
C ILE A 171 -16.94 2.40 13.05
N VAL A 172 -15.78 1.82 13.40
CA VAL A 172 -15.31 0.54 12.85
C VAL A 172 -16.24 -0.60 13.29
N ASP A 173 -16.56 -0.66 14.58
CA ASP A 173 -17.31 -1.75 15.19
C ASP A 173 -18.78 -1.75 14.77
N GLU A 174 -19.38 -0.58 14.56
CA GLU A 174 -20.78 -0.42 14.16
C GLU A 174 -20.97 -0.39 12.63
N ASN A 175 -19.90 -0.41 11.82
CA ASN A 175 -20.01 -0.37 10.37
C ASN A 175 -20.54 -1.70 9.81
N ALA A 176 -21.83 -1.75 9.48
CA ALA A 176 -22.51 -2.96 9.02
C ALA A 176 -21.87 -3.56 7.74
N ALA A 177 -21.44 -2.72 6.79
CA ALA A 177 -20.83 -3.19 5.55
C ALA A 177 -19.47 -3.85 5.80
N LEU A 178 -18.66 -3.29 6.71
CA LEU A 178 -17.39 -3.88 7.11
C LEU A 178 -17.60 -5.19 7.87
N GLN A 179 -18.58 -5.24 8.77
CA GLN A 179 -18.93 -6.46 9.50
C GLN A 179 -19.42 -7.58 8.56
N GLU A 180 -20.21 -7.24 7.52
CA GLU A 180 -20.65 -8.21 6.51
C GLU A 180 -19.43 -8.82 5.78
N ILE A 181 -18.48 -8.00 5.33
CA ILE A 181 -17.27 -8.47 4.67
C ILE A 181 -16.41 -9.34 5.61
N ASN A 182 -16.22 -8.92 6.85
CA ASN A 182 -15.45 -9.69 7.83
C ASN A 182 -16.11 -11.05 8.11
N ASN A 183 -17.43 -11.11 8.24
CA ASN A 183 -18.19 -12.34 8.44
C ASN A 183 -18.10 -13.25 7.20
N ALA A 184 -18.24 -12.71 5.99
CA ALA A 184 -18.08 -13.47 4.75
C ALA A 184 -16.68 -14.09 4.66
N LEU A 185 -15.62 -13.33 4.94
CA LEU A 185 -14.24 -13.83 4.93
C LEU A 185 -14.02 -14.88 6.04
N LYS A 186 -14.60 -14.70 7.23
CA LYS A 186 -14.52 -15.67 8.32
C LYS A 186 -15.14 -17.00 7.91
N ASN A 187 -16.35 -16.99 7.34
CA ASN A 187 -17.03 -18.19 6.83
C ASN A 187 -16.18 -18.90 5.75
N ARG A 188 -15.57 -18.14 4.81
CA ARG A 188 -14.67 -18.70 3.80
C ARG A 188 -13.43 -19.33 4.40
N ASN A 189 -12.88 -18.74 5.46
CA ASN A 189 -11.72 -19.29 6.16
C ASN A 189 -12.08 -20.58 6.94
N GLU A 190 -13.22 -20.63 7.61
CA GLU A 190 -13.72 -21.81 8.33
C GLU A 190 -13.96 -22.98 7.37
N ASN A 191 -14.42 -22.70 6.16
CA ASN A 191 -14.59 -23.68 5.09
C ASN A 191 -13.25 -24.08 4.39
N GLY A 192 -12.10 -23.57 4.86
CA GLY A 192 -10.79 -23.89 4.28
C GLY A 192 -10.56 -23.29 2.88
N GLU A 193 -11.35 -22.31 2.49
CA GLU A 193 -11.30 -21.69 1.15
C GLU A 193 -10.26 -20.56 1.05
N ILE A 194 -9.83 -19.99 2.18
CA ILE A 194 -8.78 -18.97 2.23
C ILE A 194 -7.42 -19.64 2.42
N ASN A 195 -6.52 -19.41 1.49
CA ASN A 195 -5.18 -20.05 1.46
C ASN A 195 -4.20 -19.51 2.51
N ASN A 196 -4.50 -18.39 3.15
CA ASN A 196 -3.69 -17.79 4.20
C ASN A 196 -4.58 -17.11 5.25
N LYS A 197 -4.59 -17.67 6.45
CA LYS A 197 -5.41 -17.16 7.58
C LYS A 197 -5.11 -15.70 7.97
N GLY A 198 -3.93 -15.19 7.63
CA GLY A 198 -3.55 -13.79 7.84
C GLY A 198 -4.37 -12.79 7.02
N VAL A 199 -5.11 -13.23 5.99
CA VAL A 199 -5.95 -12.35 5.16
C VAL A 199 -7.03 -11.66 6.00
N LEU A 200 -7.68 -12.38 6.91
CA LEU A 200 -8.74 -11.82 7.77
C LEU A 200 -8.19 -10.65 8.60
N LYS A 201 -7.11 -10.91 9.36
CA LYS A 201 -6.47 -9.90 10.20
C LYS A 201 -5.95 -8.72 9.40
N MET A 202 -5.46 -8.96 8.19
CA MET A 202 -4.98 -7.92 7.31
C MET A 202 -6.15 -7.02 6.85
N VAL A 203 -7.28 -7.58 6.43
CA VAL A 203 -8.44 -6.81 5.97
C VAL A 203 -9.02 -5.99 7.12
N GLU A 204 -9.23 -6.63 8.28
CA GLU A 204 -9.70 -5.96 9.49
C GLU A 204 -8.77 -4.80 9.89
N GLY A 205 -7.47 -5.07 10.04
CA GLY A 205 -6.48 -4.06 10.39
C GLY A 205 -6.40 -2.92 9.35
N TYR A 206 -6.50 -3.24 8.07
CA TYR A 206 -6.48 -2.25 6.99
C TYR A 206 -7.60 -1.22 7.13
N PHE A 207 -8.84 -1.66 7.27
CA PHE A 207 -9.99 -0.74 7.40
C PHE A 207 -10.00 -0.01 8.73
N THR A 208 -9.60 -0.67 9.83
CA THR A 208 -9.43 -0.01 11.12
C THR A 208 -8.43 1.13 11.03
N GLU A 209 -7.24 0.87 10.51
CA GLU A 209 -6.18 1.88 10.37
C GLU A 209 -6.59 3.01 9.41
N LEU A 210 -7.29 2.71 8.31
CA LEU A 210 -7.83 3.73 7.41
C LEU A 210 -8.88 4.61 8.11
N THR A 211 -9.71 4.04 8.98
CA THR A 211 -10.71 4.83 9.72
C THR A 211 -10.03 5.84 10.65
N PHE A 212 -8.94 5.44 11.32
CA PHE A 212 -8.11 6.38 12.09
C PHE A 212 -7.51 7.48 11.20
N LEU A 213 -6.96 7.12 10.04
CA LEU A 213 -6.45 8.10 9.09
C LEU A 213 -7.54 9.07 8.62
N PHE A 214 -8.72 8.59 8.29
CA PHE A 214 -9.83 9.44 7.85
C PHE A 214 -10.34 10.35 8.97
N SER A 215 -10.39 9.88 10.22
CA SER A 215 -10.73 10.68 11.39
C SER A 215 -9.75 11.85 11.56
N GLU A 216 -8.44 11.58 11.45
CA GLU A 216 -7.42 12.62 11.52
C GLU A 216 -7.43 13.54 10.30
N LEU A 217 -7.64 13.01 9.08
CA LEU A 217 -7.79 13.83 7.88
C LEU A 217 -9.00 14.77 8.01
N TYR A 218 -10.12 14.29 8.53
CA TYR A 218 -11.28 15.15 8.78
C TYR A 218 -10.92 16.30 9.72
N ARG A 219 -10.22 16.02 10.81
CA ARG A 219 -9.81 17.03 11.78
C ARG A 219 -8.89 18.09 11.16
N VAL A 220 -7.83 17.67 10.47
CA VAL A 220 -6.80 18.58 9.93
C VAL A 220 -7.25 19.33 8.67
N CYS A 221 -8.22 18.83 7.93
CA CYS A 221 -8.78 19.52 6.79
C CYS A 221 -9.58 20.76 7.19
N LYS A 222 -9.48 21.82 6.39
CA LYS A 222 -10.37 22.98 6.45
C LYS A 222 -11.78 22.62 6.01
N THR A 223 -12.78 23.34 6.50
CA THR A 223 -14.14 23.25 5.94
C THR A 223 -14.09 23.55 4.43
N GLY A 224 -14.72 22.72 3.63
CA GLY A 224 -14.70 22.81 2.18
C GLY A 224 -13.51 22.14 1.48
N ALA A 225 -12.55 21.61 2.23
CA ALA A 225 -11.41 20.88 1.67
C ALA A 225 -11.84 19.59 0.98
N TYR A 226 -11.15 19.26 -0.12
CA TYR A 226 -11.35 18.01 -0.84
C TYR A 226 -10.29 16.97 -0.50
N VAL A 227 -10.72 15.71 -0.41
CA VAL A 227 -9.86 14.54 -0.28
C VAL A 227 -10.04 13.66 -1.50
N ALA A 228 -8.97 13.43 -2.25
CA ALA A 228 -8.90 12.49 -3.36
C ALA A 228 -8.12 11.24 -2.90
N PHE A 229 -8.79 10.09 -2.90
CA PHE A 229 -8.25 8.84 -2.38
C PHE A 229 -8.26 7.75 -3.44
N VAL A 230 -7.07 7.29 -3.85
CA VAL A 230 -6.92 6.30 -4.92
C VAL A 230 -6.76 4.91 -4.31
N ASN A 231 -7.58 3.95 -4.76
CA ASN A 231 -7.51 2.57 -4.28
C ASN A 231 -7.99 1.56 -5.33
N ASP A 232 -7.68 0.28 -5.08
CA ASP A 232 -8.17 -0.86 -5.86
C ASP A 232 -9.16 -1.67 -5.02
N ASN A 233 -10.24 -2.15 -5.63
CA ASN A 233 -11.04 -3.21 -5.06
C ASN A 233 -10.24 -4.52 -5.07
N VAL A 234 -10.47 -5.38 -4.09
CA VAL A 234 -9.74 -6.64 -3.96
C VAL A 234 -10.71 -7.82 -3.86
N ARG A 235 -10.19 -9.05 -3.99
CA ARG A 235 -11.00 -10.27 -3.93
C ARG A 235 -10.24 -11.38 -3.25
N TYR A 236 -10.87 -12.01 -2.24
CA TYR A 236 -10.32 -13.16 -1.52
C TYR A 236 -11.36 -14.29 -1.49
N ALA A 237 -10.95 -15.49 -1.84
CA ALA A 237 -11.82 -16.69 -1.87
C ALA A 237 -13.18 -16.45 -2.56
N GLY A 238 -13.18 -15.69 -3.65
CA GLY A 238 -14.41 -15.36 -4.37
C GLY A 238 -15.14 -14.12 -3.87
N GLU A 239 -14.94 -13.71 -2.62
CA GLU A 239 -15.57 -12.51 -2.06
C GLU A 239 -14.89 -11.23 -2.55
N VAL A 240 -15.67 -10.35 -3.15
CA VAL A 240 -15.21 -9.02 -3.59
C VAL A 240 -15.29 -8.05 -2.42
N ILE A 241 -14.20 -7.40 -2.11
CA ILE A 241 -14.14 -6.33 -1.13
C ILE A 241 -14.17 -5.02 -1.91
N PRO A 242 -15.30 -4.29 -1.89
CA PRO A 242 -15.46 -3.02 -2.59
C PRO A 242 -14.80 -1.89 -1.80
N VAL A 243 -13.46 -1.82 -1.84
CA VAL A 243 -12.67 -0.88 -1.03
C VAL A 243 -13.11 0.56 -1.23
N ASP A 244 -13.47 0.94 -2.46
CA ASP A 244 -13.96 2.28 -2.77
C ASP A 244 -15.28 2.63 -2.05
N PHE A 245 -16.23 1.70 -1.98
CA PHE A 245 -17.48 1.91 -1.24
C PHE A 245 -17.27 1.85 0.27
N LEU A 246 -16.50 0.88 0.77
CA LEU A 246 -16.22 0.77 2.20
C LEU A 246 -15.50 2.00 2.74
N THR A 247 -14.46 2.48 2.05
CA THR A 247 -13.73 3.69 2.45
C THR A 247 -14.59 4.93 2.37
N THR A 248 -15.47 5.03 1.37
CA THR A 248 -16.41 6.15 1.26
C THR A 248 -17.44 6.12 2.38
N ASN A 249 -17.99 4.95 2.71
CA ASN A 249 -18.96 4.79 3.81
C ASN A 249 -18.32 5.13 5.18
N LEU A 250 -17.09 4.66 5.45
CA LEU A 250 -16.35 5.03 6.66
C LEU A 250 -16.07 6.54 6.73
N ALA A 251 -15.66 7.13 5.62
CA ALA A 251 -15.43 8.58 5.54
C ALA A 251 -16.71 9.38 5.79
N GLU A 252 -17.86 8.92 5.28
CA GLU A 252 -19.17 9.53 5.51
C GLU A 252 -19.58 9.47 6.98
N GLN A 253 -19.39 8.34 7.65
CA GLN A 253 -19.66 8.19 9.09
C GLN A 253 -18.78 9.09 9.97
N ILE A 254 -17.57 9.42 9.50
CA ILE A 254 -16.69 10.39 10.17
C ILE A 254 -17.20 11.82 9.99
N GLY A 255 -17.90 12.12 8.90
CA GLY A 255 -18.46 13.44 8.60
C GLY A 255 -18.10 14.02 7.24
N PHE A 256 -17.31 13.32 6.42
CA PHE A 256 -17.09 13.74 5.04
C PHE A 256 -18.36 13.57 4.19
N THR A 257 -18.53 14.45 3.23
CA THR A 257 -19.58 14.34 2.21
C THR A 257 -18.99 13.66 0.97
N PRO A 258 -19.48 12.47 0.58
CA PRO A 258 -19.10 11.85 -0.67
C PRO A 258 -19.49 12.73 -1.86
N VAL A 259 -18.55 12.96 -2.78
CA VAL A 259 -18.78 13.80 -3.97
C VAL A 259 -18.85 12.94 -5.22
N LYS A 260 -17.86 12.09 -5.44
CA LYS A 260 -17.78 11.29 -6.67
C LYS A 260 -16.80 10.11 -6.52
N ILE A 261 -17.08 9.03 -7.24
CA ILE A 261 -16.16 7.92 -7.45
C ILE A 261 -15.86 7.85 -8.95
N TYR A 262 -14.60 8.11 -9.30
CA TYR A 262 -14.11 7.87 -10.66
C TYR A 262 -13.62 6.43 -10.74
N THR A 263 -14.02 5.71 -11.78
CA THR A 263 -13.54 4.36 -12.05
C THR A 263 -12.54 4.39 -13.18
N LEU A 264 -11.38 3.76 -12.97
CA LEU A 264 -10.35 3.64 -13.97
C LEU A 264 -10.51 2.30 -14.69
N LYS A 265 -10.40 2.30 -16.01
CA LYS A 265 -10.50 1.09 -16.80
C LYS A 265 -9.30 0.18 -16.51
N GLN A 266 -9.56 -1.01 -15.98
CA GLN A 266 -8.56 -2.04 -15.79
C GLN A 266 -8.74 -3.16 -16.82
N GLN A 267 -7.63 -3.58 -17.40
CA GLN A 267 -7.62 -4.70 -18.37
C GLN A 267 -7.27 -6.04 -17.71
N LYS A 268 -6.65 -6.03 -16.54
CA LYS A 268 -6.17 -7.24 -15.83
C LYS A 268 -6.61 -7.23 -14.37
N GLY A 269 -7.04 -8.39 -13.88
CA GLY A 269 -7.24 -8.60 -12.44
C GLY A 269 -5.90 -8.55 -11.69
N ASN A 270 -5.93 -8.15 -10.41
CA ASN A 270 -4.73 -8.14 -9.58
C ASN A 270 -4.22 -9.57 -9.27
N SER A 271 -2.93 -9.69 -8.97
CA SER A 271 -2.27 -10.98 -8.74
C SER A 271 -2.64 -11.65 -7.41
N SER A 272 -3.30 -10.93 -6.49
CA SER A 272 -3.69 -11.43 -5.18
C SER A 272 -4.88 -12.39 -5.22
N GLN A 273 -5.60 -12.46 -6.35
CA GLN A 273 -6.76 -13.34 -6.49
C GLN A 273 -6.35 -14.82 -6.49
N GLN A 274 -7.10 -15.63 -5.76
CA GLN A 274 -6.99 -17.08 -5.83
C GLN A 274 -7.57 -17.61 -7.14
N MET A 275 -6.67 -17.97 -8.07
CA MET A 275 -7.01 -18.24 -9.46
C MET A 275 -7.67 -19.58 -9.71
N LYS A 276 -7.40 -20.62 -8.87
CA LYS A 276 -7.80 -22.00 -9.18
C LYS A 276 -9.31 -22.20 -9.24
N LYS A 277 -10.01 -21.99 -8.11
CA LYS A 277 -11.46 -22.25 -7.98
C LYS A 277 -12.30 -21.07 -8.48
N TYR A 278 -11.83 -19.86 -8.27
CA TYR A 278 -12.63 -18.64 -8.44
C TYR A 278 -12.32 -17.86 -9.72
N GLY A 279 -11.30 -18.27 -10.48
CA GLY A 279 -10.87 -17.58 -11.68
C GLY A 279 -10.32 -16.16 -11.43
N ARG A 280 -9.97 -15.46 -12.49
CA ARG A 280 -9.52 -14.07 -12.44
C ARG A 280 -10.64 -13.15 -12.91
N VAL A 281 -10.95 -12.13 -12.12
CA VAL A 281 -11.94 -11.11 -12.43
C VAL A 281 -11.24 -9.75 -12.47
N ALA A 282 -11.56 -8.92 -13.46
CA ALA A 282 -11.13 -7.53 -13.48
C ALA A 282 -11.84 -6.78 -12.35
N LEU A 283 -11.06 -6.26 -11.42
CA LEU A 283 -11.56 -5.46 -10.31
C LEU A 283 -11.36 -3.99 -10.63
N ARG A 284 -12.25 -3.17 -10.11
CA ARG A 284 -12.25 -1.74 -10.33
C ARG A 284 -11.13 -1.06 -9.53
N LYS A 285 -10.35 -0.21 -10.19
CA LYS A 285 -9.52 0.82 -9.57
C LYS A 285 -10.28 2.12 -9.56
N SER A 286 -10.25 2.83 -8.45
CA SER A 286 -11.11 3.99 -8.25
C SER A 286 -10.35 5.17 -7.65
N ILE A 287 -10.84 6.38 -7.93
CA ILE A 287 -10.50 7.60 -7.21
C ILE A 287 -11.79 8.07 -6.54
N THR A 288 -11.83 8.00 -5.23
CA THR A 288 -12.95 8.52 -4.45
C THR A 288 -12.68 9.95 -4.04
N ILE A 289 -13.66 10.81 -4.20
CA ILE A 289 -13.59 12.23 -3.84
C ILE A 289 -14.59 12.50 -2.73
N TRP A 290 -14.09 13.05 -1.63
CA TRP A 290 -14.90 13.48 -0.49
C TRP A 290 -14.64 14.96 -0.20
N LYS A 291 -15.58 15.63 0.45
CA LYS A 291 -15.49 17.02 0.90
C LYS A 291 -15.78 17.10 2.40
N LYS A 292 -14.99 17.89 3.12
CA LYS A 292 -15.28 18.27 4.51
C LYS A 292 -16.25 19.45 4.57
#